data_3deb804019791e0484ee7e8b3a2d93e6
#
_entry.id   3deb804019791e0484ee7e8b3a2d93e6
#
_cell.length_a   1.000
_cell.length_b   1.000
_cell.length_c   1.000
_cell.angle_alpha   90.00
_cell.angle_beta   90.00
_cell.angle_gamma   90.00
#
_symmetry.space_group_name_H-M   'P 1'
#
loop_
_entity.id
_entity.type
_entity.pdbx_description
1 polymer ?
#
loop_
_entity_poly.entity_id
_entity_poly.type
_entity_poly.pdbx_seq_one_letter_code
_entity_poly.pdbx_strand_id
1 'polypeptide(L)'
;MGVCFSSPGGGSTNAEVLFFPDTAGMPCRTYLNNPNKHCTRPNCTYAHSDTSLVKLLRHINGANKTLDVCVFTITCNEIADAVIGAKKRGVKVRVISDDDQASSQGSDLGAIAQAGIPVRTDAATTHMHHKLAVVDGAKLINGSFNWTRQAVLGNQENIVIVADAKLCATFTKEFDSMWGKFSGNKYGGGGGNRECQCGNIERRRGVIRIDFALV
;
A
#
# COMPACT_ATOMS: atom_id res chain seq x y z
N MET A 1 -10.12 -13.93 6.44
CA MET A 1 -11.45 -14.21 5.82
C MET A 1 -12.09 -12.89 5.49
N GLY A 2 -12.50 -12.65 4.23
CA GLY A 2 -13.30 -11.50 3.84
C GLY A 2 -14.78 -11.85 3.94
N VAL A 3 -15.58 -11.01 4.52
CA VAL A 3 -17.03 -11.19 4.62
C VAL A 3 -17.71 -10.18 3.70
N CYS A 4 -18.52 -10.66 2.77
CA CYS A 4 -19.36 -9.81 1.92
C CYS A 4 -20.72 -9.63 2.59
N PHE A 5 -21.14 -8.39 2.81
CA PHE A 5 -22.48 -8.06 3.32
C PHE A 5 -23.36 -7.56 2.16
N SER A 6 -24.49 -8.25 1.96
CA SER A 6 -25.58 -7.78 1.08
C SER A 6 -26.74 -7.35 1.97
N SER A 7 -27.18 -6.10 1.90
CA SER A 7 -28.36 -5.61 2.62
C SER A 7 -29.63 -5.79 1.78
N PRO A 8 -30.75 -6.25 2.35
CA PRO A 8 -32.03 -6.32 1.66
C PRO A 8 -32.71 -4.95 1.67
N GLY A 9 -32.87 -4.34 0.50
CA GLY A 9 -33.69 -3.15 0.28
C GLY A 9 -32.89 -1.87 0.00
N GLY A 10 -32.63 -1.60 -1.28
CA GLY A 10 -32.07 -0.35 -1.81
C GLY A 10 -30.56 -0.38 -2.00
N GLY A 11 -30.10 -0.51 -3.23
CA GLY A 11 -28.73 -0.34 -3.69
C GLY A 11 -27.70 -1.22 -2.96
N SER A 12 -27.37 -2.36 -3.51
CA SER A 12 -26.31 -3.25 -2.99
C SER A 12 -25.00 -2.49 -2.83
N THR A 13 -24.69 -2.03 -1.61
CA THR A 13 -23.33 -1.58 -1.28
C THR A 13 -22.43 -2.81 -1.25
N ASN A 14 -21.63 -2.97 -2.30
CA ASN A 14 -20.66 -4.05 -2.35
C ASN A 14 -19.47 -3.64 -1.48
N ALA A 15 -19.42 -4.17 -0.26
CA ALA A 15 -18.36 -3.90 0.70
C ALA A 15 -17.58 -5.17 1.02
N GLU A 16 -16.25 -5.05 1.06
CA GLU A 16 -15.33 -6.09 1.54
C GLU A 16 -14.58 -5.56 2.76
N VAL A 17 -14.38 -6.41 3.77
CA VAL A 17 -13.58 -6.07 4.95
C VAL A 17 -12.36 -6.99 5.00
N LEU A 18 -11.19 -6.39 5.18
CA LEU A 18 -9.93 -7.08 5.37
C LEU A 18 -9.44 -6.87 6.80
N PHE A 19 -9.02 -7.92 7.46
CA PHE A 19 -8.42 -7.84 8.78
C PHE A 19 -6.95 -8.26 8.74
N PHE A 20 -6.17 -7.64 9.60
CA PHE A 20 -4.75 -7.92 9.82
C PHE A 20 -4.52 -8.27 11.30
N PRO A 21 -3.39 -8.94 11.65
CA PRO A 21 -2.28 -9.28 10.78
C PRO A 21 -2.57 -10.48 9.84
N ASP A 22 -1.82 -10.54 8.73
CA ASP A 22 -1.79 -11.69 7.85
C ASP A 22 -0.98 -12.83 8.51
N THR A 23 -1.65 -13.81 9.10
CA THR A 23 -1.02 -14.92 9.82
C THR A 23 -0.20 -15.86 8.93
N ALA A 24 -0.49 -15.88 7.62
CA ALA A 24 0.29 -16.62 6.63
C ALA A 24 1.58 -15.90 6.20
N GLY A 25 1.82 -14.70 6.73
CA GLY A 25 3.00 -13.90 6.42
C GLY A 25 2.89 -13.12 5.09
N MET A 26 4.02 -12.56 4.65
CA MET A 26 4.08 -11.80 3.40
C MET A 26 3.85 -12.70 2.18
N PRO A 27 3.19 -12.22 1.13
CA PRO A 27 2.90 -13.04 -0.05
C PRO A 27 4.16 -13.34 -0.87
N CYS A 28 4.21 -14.55 -1.40
CA CYS A 28 5.25 -14.96 -2.34
C CYS A 28 5.15 -14.16 -3.64
N ARG A 29 6.27 -13.64 -4.12
CA ARG A 29 6.32 -12.88 -5.38
C ARG A 29 5.84 -13.70 -6.58
N THR A 30 6.11 -15.02 -6.62
CA THR A 30 5.57 -15.89 -7.67
C THR A 30 4.05 -15.93 -7.63
N TYR A 31 3.46 -16.05 -6.43
CA TYR A 31 2.02 -16.03 -6.24
C TYR A 31 1.38 -14.69 -6.60
N LEU A 32 2.01 -13.57 -6.20
CA LEU A 32 1.53 -12.23 -6.55
C LEU A 32 1.47 -12.01 -8.07
N ASN A 33 2.48 -12.49 -8.80
CA ASN A 33 2.56 -12.33 -10.25
C ASN A 33 1.59 -13.28 -10.99
N ASN A 34 1.41 -14.48 -10.49
CA ASN A 34 0.49 -15.48 -11.07
C ASN A 34 0.08 -16.48 -9.98
N PRO A 35 -1.14 -16.40 -9.43
CA PRO A 35 -1.63 -17.30 -8.39
C PRO A 35 -1.66 -18.79 -8.80
N ASN A 36 -1.74 -19.08 -10.10
CA ASN A 36 -1.76 -20.44 -10.62
C ASN A 36 -0.35 -21.01 -10.87
N LYS A 37 0.69 -20.18 -10.73
CA LYS A 37 2.07 -20.62 -10.94
C LYS A 37 2.64 -21.23 -9.67
N HIS A 38 3.09 -22.48 -9.76
CA HIS A 38 3.81 -23.13 -8.66
C HIS A 38 5.12 -22.39 -8.35
N CYS A 39 5.36 -22.15 -7.06
CA CYS A 39 6.61 -21.56 -6.59
C CYS A 39 7.71 -22.63 -6.56
N THR A 40 8.77 -22.41 -7.34
CA THR A 40 9.89 -23.34 -7.41
C THR A 40 10.99 -23.07 -6.38
N ARG A 41 10.82 -22.05 -5.52
CA ARG A 41 11.79 -21.73 -4.47
C ARG A 41 11.76 -22.82 -3.40
N PRO A 42 12.87 -23.53 -3.12
CA PRO A 42 12.92 -24.51 -2.04
C PRO A 42 12.67 -23.81 -0.70
N ASN A 43 11.87 -24.46 0.17
CA ASN A 43 11.53 -23.98 1.51
C ASN A 43 11.00 -22.53 1.54
N CYS A 44 10.14 -22.17 0.58
CA CYS A 44 9.55 -20.84 0.53
C CYS A 44 8.63 -20.63 1.74
N THR A 45 9.00 -19.69 2.62
CA THR A 45 8.26 -19.33 3.83
C THR A 45 7.20 -18.24 3.61
N TYR A 46 7.07 -17.75 2.38
CA TYR A 46 6.08 -16.74 2.00
C TYR A 46 4.71 -17.36 1.72
N ALA A 47 3.64 -16.59 1.93
CA ALA A 47 2.28 -17.05 1.67
C ALA A 47 2.02 -17.30 0.17
N HIS A 48 1.36 -18.43 -0.13
CA HIS A 48 0.90 -18.82 -1.47
C HIS A 48 -0.64 -18.89 -1.50
N SER A 49 -1.30 -17.94 -0.83
CA SER A 49 -2.75 -17.87 -0.71
C SER A 49 -3.22 -16.42 -0.74
N ASP A 50 -4.53 -16.23 -0.86
CA ASP A 50 -5.19 -14.92 -0.83
C ASP A 50 -5.21 -14.36 0.60
N THR A 51 -4.12 -13.74 1.02
CA THR A 51 -4.04 -12.98 2.27
C THR A 51 -4.76 -11.63 2.13
N SER A 52 -5.00 -10.92 3.25
CA SER A 52 -5.59 -9.57 3.24
C SER A 52 -4.74 -8.60 2.42
N LEU A 53 -3.41 -8.69 2.51
CA LEU A 53 -2.51 -7.88 1.67
C LEU A 53 -2.69 -8.19 0.18
N VAL A 54 -2.76 -9.46 -0.21
CA VAL A 54 -2.98 -9.85 -1.63
C VAL A 54 -4.26 -9.25 -2.17
N LYS A 55 -5.34 -9.28 -1.40
CA LYS A 55 -6.63 -8.68 -1.78
C LYS A 55 -6.52 -7.17 -1.91
N LEU A 56 -5.90 -6.48 -0.94
CA LEU A 56 -5.63 -5.04 -1.03
C LEU A 56 -4.85 -4.68 -2.30
N LEU A 57 -3.78 -5.43 -2.61
CA LEU A 57 -2.98 -5.21 -3.81
C LEU A 57 -3.78 -5.39 -5.10
N ARG A 58 -4.73 -6.35 -5.14
CA ARG A 58 -5.64 -6.52 -6.29
C ARG A 58 -6.54 -5.30 -6.49
N HIS A 59 -7.04 -4.70 -5.41
CA HIS A 59 -7.85 -3.48 -5.51
C HIS A 59 -7.04 -2.30 -6.06
N ILE A 60 -5.80 -2.11 -5.59
CA ILE A 60 -4.89 -1.07 -6.10
C ILE A 60 -4.51 -1.33 -7.56
N ASN A 61 -4.17 -2.58 -7.88
CA ASN A 61 -3.82 -2.99 -9.24
C ASN A 61 -5.00 -2.94 -10.20
N GLY A 62 -6.23 -2.98 -9.70
CA GLY A 62 -7.46 -2.83 -10.49
C GLY A 62 -7.77 -1.38 -10.91
N ALA A 63 -6.96 -0.40 -10.50
CA ALA A 63 -7.11 0.98 -10.97
C ALA A 63 -6.85 1.10 -12.47
N ASN A 64 -7.75 1.78 -13.18
CA ASN A 64 -7.69 1.95 -14.62
C ASN A 64 -7.61 3.42 -15.07
N LYS A 65 -8.14 4.37 -14.29
CA LYS A 65 -8.22 5.80 -14.63
C LYS A 65 -7.46 6.66 -13.61
N THR A 66 -7.84 6.54 -12.34
CA THR A 66 -7.30 7.38 -11.25
C THR A 66 -7.01 6.55 -10.00
N LEU A 67 -5.99 6.97 -9.27
CA LEU A 67 -5.68 6.42 -7.94
C LEU A 67 -5.23 7.57 -7.05
N ASP A 68 -6.08 7.98 -6.12
CA ASP A 68 -5.81 9.01 -5.14
C ASP A 68 -5.52 8.35 -3.80
N VAL A 69 -4.28 8.47 -3.33
CA VAL A 69 -3.79 7.86 -2.10
C VAL A 69 -3.53 8.93 -1.06
N CYS A 70 -4.15 8.80 0.12
CA CYS A 70 -3.93 9.70 1.25
C CYS A 70 -3.65 8.85 2.49
N VAL A 71 -2.39 8.74 2.87
CA VAL A 71 -1.96 7.83 3.95
C VAL A 71 -0.87 8.44 4.80
N PHE A 72 -0.96 8.22 6.10
CA PHE A 72 0.01 8.71 7.07
C PHE A 72 1.43 8.27 6.71
N THR A 73 1.63 6.99 6.42
CA THR A 73 2.96 6.42 6.11
C THR A 73 2.87 5.26 5.12
N ILE A 74 3.87 5.12 4.26
CA ILE A 74 4.05 3.99 3.34
C ILE A 74 5.46 3.44 3.52
N THR A 75 5.58 2.21 4.05
CA THR A 75 6.85 1.48 4.23
C THR A 75 6.70 0.00 3.86
N CYS A 76 5.68 -0.36 3.10
CA CYS A 76 5.47 -1.70 2.57
C CYS A 76 5.75 -1.68 1.06
N ASN A 77 6.90 -2.22 0.67
CA ASN A 77 7.36 -2.22 -0.72
C ASN A 77 6.33 -2.80 -1.70
N GLU A 78 5.60 -3.84 -1.29
CA GLU A 78 4.58 -4.48 -2.14
C GLU A 78 3.44 -3.50 -2.47
N ILE A 79 3.04 -2.67 -1.50
CA ILE A 79 2.00 -1.64 -1.70
C ILE A 79 2.56 -0.50 -2.56
N ALA A 80 3.77 -0.02 -2.27
CA ALA A 80 4.43 1.01 -3.07
C ALA A 80 4.62 0.56 -4.52
N ASP A 81 5.02 -0.71 -4.75
CA ASP A 81 5.17 -1.29 -6.08
C ASP A 81 3.83 -1.35 -6.83
N ALA A 82 2.71 -1.62 -6.15
CA ALA A 82 1.38 -1.60 -6.76
C ALA A 82 0.97 -0.18 -7.18
N VAL A 83 1.25 0.84 -6.34
CA VAL A 83 1.01 2.26 -6.66
C VAL A 83 1.85 2.71 -7.85
N ILE A 84 3.15 2.38 -7.86
CA ILE A 84 4.06 2.66 -8.99
C ILE A 84 3.61 1.89 -10.25
N GLY A 85 3.17 0.66 -10.08
CA GLY A 85 2.62 -0.17 -11.15
C GLY A 85 1.39 0.47 -11.80
N ALA A 86 0.49 1.07 -11.01
CA ALA A 86 -0.65 1.81 -11.53
C ALA A 86 -0.19 2.98 -12.43
N LYS A 87 0.80 3.76 -12.00
CA LYS A 87 1.39 4.84 -12.82
C LYS A 87 1.95 4.32 -14.12
N LYS A 88 2.69 3.20 -14.09
CA LYS A 88 3.29 2.58 -15.29
C LYS A 88 2.22 2.09 -16.29
N ARG A 89 1.02 1.74 -15.82
CA ARG A 89 -0.14 1.38 -16.67
C ARG A 89 -0.87 2.60 -17.25
N GLY A 90 -0.45 3.84 -16.92
CA GLY A 90 -1.07 5.07 -17.40
C GLY A 90 -2.15 5.64 -16.48
N VAL A 91 -2.36 5.06 -15.30
CA VAL A 91 -3.30 5.59 -14.30
C VAL A 91 -2.79 6.94 -13.79
N LYS A 92 -3.71 7.91 -13.63
CA LYS A 92 -3.41 9.19 -12.98
C LYS A 92 -3.33 8.97 -11.47
N VAL A 93 -2.11 8.91 -10.94
CA VAL A 93 -1.87 8.67 -9.51
C VAL A 93 -1.48 9.97 -8.82
N ARG A 94 -2.07 10.24 -7.64
CA ARG A 94 -1.70 11.32 -6.72
C ARG A 94 -1.51 10.74 -5.32
N VAL A 95 -0.52 11.25 -4.58
CA VAL A 95 -0.24 10.78 -3.21
C VAL A 95 -0.15 11.96 -2.26
N ILE A 96 -0.86 11.87 -1.13
CA ILE A 96 -0.70 12.73 0.03
C ILE A 96 -0.16 11.87 1.18
N SER A 97 0.84 12.37 1.89
CA SER A 97 1.37 11.73 3.10
C SER A 97 1.77 12.78 4.13
N ASP A 98 2.03 12.34 5.35
CA ASP A 98 2.54 13.16 6.44
C ASP A 98 4.02 13.53 6.18
N ASP A 99 4.42 14.76 6.49
CA ASP A 99 5.77 15.25 6.20
C ASP A 99 6.84 14.63 7.11
N ASP A 100 6.54 14.39 8.40
CA ASP A 100 7.44 13.69 9.31
C ASP A 100 7.67 12.25 8.85
N GLN A 101 6.60 11.59 8.37
CA GLN A 101 6.69 10.22 7.86
C GLN A 101 7.34 10.14 6.48
N ALA A 102 7.31 11.21 5.70
CA ALA A 102 7.92 11.27 4.38
C ALA A 102 9.44 11.05 4.43
N SER A 103 10.09 11.56 5.48
CA SER A 103 11.55 11.43 5.70
C SER A 103 11.93 10.28 6.64
N SER A 104 10.97 9.52 7.18
CA SER A 104 11.26 8.40 8.07
C SER A 104 12.03 7.28 7.36
N GLN A 105 12.84 6.55 8.14
CA GLN A 105 13.60 5.40 7.62
C GLN A 105 12.65 4.34 7.02
N GLY A 106 12.96 3.88 5.83
CA GLY A 106 12.15 2.90 5.10
C GLY A 106 10.94 3.48 4.38
N SER A 107 10.77 4.82 4.34
CA SER A 107 9.70 5.45 3.58
C SER A 107 9.84 5.18 2.08
N ASP A 108 8.77 4.68 1.47
CA ASP A 108 8.68 4.41 0.03
C ASP A 108 8.31 5.67 -0.80
N LEU A 109 8.01 6.81 -0.15
CA LEU A 109 7.59 8.03 -0.85
C LEU A 109 8.64 8.53 -1.84
N GLY A 110 9.93 8.40 -1.50
CA GLY A 110 11.02 8.75 -2.41
C GLY A 110 10.96 7.97 -3.72
N ALA A 111 10.72 6.66 -3.66
CA ALA A 111 10.60 5.82 -4.85
C ALA A 111 9.32 6.11 -5.65
N ILE A 112 8.21 6.42 -4.96
CA ILE A 112 6.95 6.83 -5.58
C ILE A 112 7.15 8.15 -6.35
N ALA A 113 7.79 9.14 -5.74
CA ALA A 113 8.09 10.42 -6.38
C ALA A 113 9.06 10.26 -7.58
N GLN A 114 10.11 9.44 -7.45
CA GLN A 114 11.04 9.11 -8.53
C GLN A 114 10.37 8.42 -9.72
N ALA A 115 9.27 7.69 -9.49
CA ALA A 115 8.45 7.12 -10.55
C ALA A 115 7.58 8.16 -11.30
N GLY A 116 7.71 9.45 -10.98
CA GLY A 116 6.97 10.55 -11.61
C GLY A 116 5.52 10.65 -11.10
N ILE A 117 5.24 10.15 -9.89
CA ILE A 117 3.97 10.34 -9.21
C ILE A 117 4.07 11.62 -8.38
N PRO A 118 3.15 12.59 -8.54
CA PRO A 118 3.14 13.79 -7.71
C PRO A 118 2.78 13.41 -6.27
N VAL A 119 3.63 13.82 -5.33
CA VAL A 119 3.47 13.63 -3.89
C VAL A 119 3.39 14.99 -3.23
N ARG A 120 2.48 15.16 -2.27
CA ARG A 120 2.35 16.35 -1.42
C ARG A 120 2.32 15.94 0.04
N THR A 121 2.81 16.82 0.90
CA THR A 121 2.81 16.64 2.35
C THR A 121 2.14 17.83 3.02
N ASP A 122 1.69 17.65 4.25
CA ASP A 122 0.96 18.68 4.98
C ASP A 122 1.84 19.84 5.47
N ALA A 123 3.12 19.61 5.79
CA ALA A 123 4.05 20.59 6.37
C ALA A 123 3.43 21.31 7.60
N ALA A 124 2.87 20.53 8.51
CA ALA A 124 2.16 21.01 9.69
C ALA A 124 2.78 20.44 10.98
N THR A 125 2.48 21.07 12.12
CA THR A 125 2.86 20.54 13.44
C THR A 125 1.94 19.41 13.92
N THR A 126 0.85 19.16 13.19
CA THR A 126 -0.13 18.09 13.45
C THR A 126 -0.13 17.13 12.28
N HIS A 127 -0.43 15.86 12.54
CA HIS A 127 -0.33 14.84 11.53
C HIS A 127 -1.45 14.85 10.49
N MET A 128 -1.08 14.64 9.23
CA MET A 128 -1.99 14.15 8.20
C MET A 128 -2.21 12.64 8.42
N HIS A 129 -3.23 12.26 9.18
CA HIS A 129 -3.37 10.91 9.73
C HIS A 129 -4.39 10.01 9.01
N HIS A 130 -4.77 10.33 7.79
CA HIS A 130 -5.63 9.47 6.96
C HIS A 130 -4.93 8.17 6.54
N LYS A 131 -5.74 7.15 6.24
CA LYS A 131 -5.33 5.87 5.65
C LYS A 131 -6.39 5.47 4.64
N LEU A 132 -6.43 6.19 3.52
CA LEU A 132 -7.44 5.98 2.48
C LEU A 132 -6.84 5.99 1.07
N ALA A 133 -7.55 5.33 0.17
CA ALA A 133 -7.36 5.52 -1.26
C ALA A 133 -8.72 5.51 -1.98
N VAL A 134 -8.84 6.34 -3.02
CA VAL A 134 -9.98 6.33 -3.94
C VAL A 134 -9.50 5.81 -5.28
N VAL A 135 -10.10 4.71 -5.74
CA VAL A 135 -9.80 4.04 -7.01
C VAL A 135 -10.88 4.37 -8.02
N ASP A 136 -10.49 5.02 -9.14
CA ASP A 136 -11.35 5.36 -10.27
C ASP A 136 -12.59 6.21 -9.90
N GLY A 137 -12.58 6.88 -8.73
CA GLY A 137 -13.75 7.59 -8.20
C GLY A 137 -14.94 6.69 -7.86
N ALA A 138 -14.76 5.39 -7.86
CA ALA A 138 -15.83 4.39 -7.75
C ALA A 138 -15.64 3.41 -6.58
N LYS A 139 -14.44 3.32 -6.03
CA LYS A 139 -14.12 2.42 -4.92
C LYS A 139 -13.29 3.15 -3.89
N LEU A 140 -13.73 3.10 -2.63
CA LEU A 140 -13.02 3.60 -1.47
C LEU A 140 -12.34 2.45 -0.75
N ILE A 141 -11.08 2.63 -0.40
CA ILE A 141 -10.29 1.81 0.52
C ILE A 141 -10.03 2.68 1.74
N ASN A 142 -10.49 2.30 2.93
CA ASN A 142 -10.32 3.09 4.14
C ASN A 142 -10.29 2.21 5.39
N GLY A 143 -9.58 2.64 6.44
CA GLY A 143 -9.51 1.90 7.71
C GLY A 143 -8.45 2.42 8.65
N SER A 144 -8.08 1.60 9.63
CA SER A 144 -7.01 1.91 10.58
C SER A 144 -5.60 1.62 10.02
N PHE A 145 -5.52 0.80 8.97
CA PHE A 145 -4.30 0.18 8.44
C PHE A 145 -3.32 1.21 7.87
N ASN A 146 -2.21 1.44 8.56
CA ASN A 146 -1.05 2.10 7.98
C ASN A 146 -0.44 1.22 6.88
N TRP A 147 0.02 1.81 5.80
CA TRP A 147 0.56 1.05 4.66
C TRP A 147 2.00 0.59 4.91
N THR A 148 2.17 -0.11 6.03
CA THR A 148 3.48 -0.55 6.54
C THR A 148 3.55 -2.07 6.65
N ARG A 149 4.76 -2.61 6.55
CA ARG A 149 4.99 -4.05 6.77
C ARG A 149 4.61 -4.48 8.20
N GLN A 150 4.82 -3.59 9.18
CA GLN A 150 4.39 -3.83 10.56
C GLN A 150 2.88 -4.00 10.68
N ALA A 151 2.10 -3.18 9.96
CA ALA A 151 0.64 -3.30 9.95
C ALA A 151 0.18 -4.61 9.27
N VAL A 152 0.91 -5.08 8.25
CA VAL A 152 0.60 -6.37 7.60
C VAL A 152 0.79 -7.54 8.54
N LEU A 153 1.90 -7.57 9.32
CA LEU A 153 2.36 -8.78 10.00
C LEU A 153 2.12 -8.79 11.51
N GLY A 154 1.89 -7.64 12.14
CA GLY A 154 1.90 -7.55 13.60
C GLY A 154 0.70 -6.82 14.22
N ASN A 155 0.21 -5.74 13.59
CA ASN A 155 -0.85 -4.94 14.19
C ASN A 155 -2.24 -5.57 13.97
N GLN A 156 -3.14 -5.33 14.93
CA GLN A 156 -4.57 -5.57 14.75
C GLN A 156 -5.16 -4.38 13.98
N GLU A 157 -5.46 -4.56 12.70
CA GLU A 157 -5.93 -3.51 11.81
C GLU A 157 -7.11 -3.98 10.96
N ASN A 158 -7.84 -3.02 10.41
CA ASN A 158 -8.86 -3.30 9.43
C ASN A 158 -8.79 -2.35 8.22
N ILE A 159 -9.27 -2.85 7.10
CA ILE A 159 -9.60 -2.07 5.91
C ILE A 159 -11.02 -2.41 5.50
N VAL A 160 -11.81 -1.40 5.20
CA VAL A 160 -13.11 -1.52 4.54
C VAL A 160 -12.96 -1.02 3.10
N ILE A 161 -13.39 -1.84 2.14
CA ILE A 161 -13.37 -1.52 0.72
C ILE A 161 -14.83 -1.43 0.27
N VAL A 162 -15.24 -0.25 -0.20
CA VAL A 162 -16.65 0.01 -0.56
C VAL A 162 -16.74 0.52 -1.97
N ALA A 163 -17.61 -0.09 -2.77
CA ALA A 163 -17.99 0.38 -4.10
C ALA A 163 -19.31 1.17 -4.01
N ASP A 164 -19.21 2.44 -3.63
CA ASP A 164 -20.32 3.39 -3.52
C ASP A 164 -19.91 4.75 -4.09
N ALA A 165 -20.53 5.16 -5.19
CA ALA A 165 -20.15 6.39 -5.91
C ALA A 165 -20.36 7.66 -5.07
N LYS A 166 -21.41 7.71 -4.24
CA LYS A 166 -21.71 8.88 -3.40
C LYS A 166 -20.69 9.02 -2.28
N LEU A 167 -20.34 7.90 -1.63
CA LEU A 167 -19.31 7.86 -0.61
C LEU A 167 -17.94 8.23 -1.21
N CYS A 168 -17.58 7.65 -2.36
CA CYS A 168 -16.35 7.97 -3.08
C CYS A 168 -16.26 9.45 -3.44
N ALA A 169 -17.34 10.06 -3.90
CA ALA A 169 -17.38 11.49 -4.23
C ALA A 169 -17.10 12.36 -3.00
N THR A 170 -17.59 11.97 -1.81
CA THR A 170 -17.32 12.67 -0.55
C THR A 170 -15.83 12.63 -0.21
N PHE A 171 -15.21 11.44 -0.28
CA PHE A 171 -13.78 11.28 -0.01
C PHE A 171 -12.89 11.93 -1.08
N THR A 172 -13.30 11.90 -2.34
CA THR A 172 -12.60 12.61 -3.42
C THR A 172 -12.60 14.13 -3.18
N LYS A 173 -13.73 14.68 -2.75
CA LYS A 173 -13.84 16.12 -2.42
C LYS A 173 -12.87 16.50 -1.29
N GLU A 174 -12.80 15.69 -0.24
CA GLU A 174 -11.85 15.92 0.87
C GLU A 174 -10.39 15.79 0.39
N PHE A 175 -10.09 14.74 -0.39
CA PHE A 175 -8.77 14.58 -1.00
C PHE A 175 -8.38 15.80 -1.85
N ASP A 176 -9.28 16.30 -2.71
CA ASP A 176 -9.05 17.47 -3.57
C ASP A 176 -8.84 18.74 -2.75
N SER A 177 -9.57 18.90 -1.63
CA SER A 177 -9.40 20.01 -0.68
C SER A 177 -8.00 19.99 -0.09
N MET A 178 -7.56 18.85 0.46
CA MET A 178 -6.20 18.69 0.99
C MET A 178 -5.15 18.83 -0.11
N TRP A 179 -5.41 18.27 -1.29
CA TRP A 179 -4.51 18.40 -2.43
C TRP A 179 -4.29 19.87 -2.81
N GLY A 180 -5.34 20.68 -2.82
CA GLY A 180 -5.26 22.12 -3.02
C GLY A 180 -4.49 22.82 -1.90
N LYS A 181 -4.84 22.54 -0.64
CA LYS A 181 -4.20 23.12 0.55
C LYS A 181 -2.67 22.86 0.58
N PHE A 182 -2.24 21.67 0.19
CA PHE A 182 -0.82 21.26 0.19
C PHE A 182 -0.10 21.54 -1.13
N SER A 183 -0.62 22.45 -1.96
CA SER A 183 -0.06 22.74 -3.30
C SER A 183 1.38 23.29 -3.29
N GLY A 184 1.76 24.00 -2.23
CA GLY A 184 3.12 24.50 -2.02
C GLY A 184 4.11 23.42 -1.52
N ASN A 185 3.62 22.32 -0.96
CA ASN A 185 4.42 21.33 -0.24
C ASN A 185 4.64 20.09 -1.14
N LYS A 186 5.33 20.26 -2.25
CA LYS A 186 5.68 19.18 -3.16
C LYS A 186 6.86 18.40 -2.59
N TYR A 187 6.67 17.10 -2.39
CA TYR A 187 7.75 16.21 -2.03
C TYR A 187 8.61 15.89 -3.27
N GLY A 188 9.81 16.46 -3.30
CA GLY A 188 10.78 16.16 -4.35
C GLY A 188 11.71 15.06 -3.88
N GLY A 189 11.51 13.82 -4.32
CA GLY A 189 12.20 12.61 -3.90
C GLY A 189 13.69 12.76 -3.54
N GLY A 190 13.97 13.19 -2.34
CA GLY A 190 15.28 13.08 -1.69
C GLY A 190 15.50 11.60 -1.36
N GLY A 191 16.62 11.03 -1.81
CA GLY A 191 16.90 9.62 -1.82
C GLY A 191 16.75 8.91 -0.48
N GLY A 192 15.59 8.34 -0.23
CA GLY A 192 15.46 7.21 0.67
C GLY A 192 15.96 5.96 -0.06
N ASN A 193 17.09 5.42 0.35
CA ASN A 193 17.54 4.13 -0.14
C ASN A 193 16.47 3.08 0.25
N ARG A 194 15.85 2.45 -0.75
CA ARG A 194 15.11 1.21 -0.51
C ARG A 194 16.14 0.15 -0.10
N GLU A 195 16.35 -0.01 1.20
CA GLU A 195 16.97 -1.24 1.67
C GLU A 195 15.99 -2.37 1.39
N CYS A 196 16.41 -3.25 0.50
CA CYS A 196 15.68 -4.48 0.20
C CYS A 196 15.69 -5.34 1.48
N GLN A 197 14.60 -5.33 2.26
CA GLN A 197 14.39 -6.23 3.39
C GLN A 197 14.12 -7.69 2.96
N CYS A 198 14.22 -7.96 1.67
CA CYS A 198 14.40 -9.32 1.19
C CYS A 198 15.87 -9.69 1.44
N GLY A 199 16.14 -10.59 2.38
CA GLY A 199 17.49 -11.02 2.69
C GLY A 199 18.31 -11.24 1.42
N ASN A 200 19.38 -10.46 1.28
CA ASN A 200 20.35 -10.58 0.20
C ASN A 200 21.00 -11.96 0.30
N ILE A 201 20.56 -12.88 -0.56
CA ILE A 201 21.44 -13.98 -0.97
C ILE A 201 22.22 -13.46 -2.17
N GLU A 202 23.21 -12.62 -1.93
CA GLU A 202 24.28 -12.42 -2.87
C GLU A 202 25.04 -13.77 -3.00
N ARG A 203 24.97 -14.37 -4.18
CA ARG A 203 25.92 -15.41 -4.58
C ARG A 203 27.29 -14.77 -4.73
N ARG A 204 28.03 -14.62 -3.65
CA ARG A 204 29.49 -14.57 -3.71
C ARG A 204 30.02 -15.99 -3.60
N ARG A 205 30.78 -16.38 -4.59
CA ARG A 205 31.58 -17.61 -4.61
C ARG A 205 32.47 -17.64 -3.35
N GLY A 206 32.30 -18.65 -2.53
CA GLY A 206 33.30 -19.15 -1.60
C GLY A 206 33.38 -18.39 -0.27
N VAL A 207 33.12 -19.18 0.79
CA VAL A 207 33.34 -18.99 2.22
C VAL A 207 32.12 -18.56 3.01
N ILE A 208 31.51 -19.55 3.63
CA ILE A 208 30.51 -19.39 4.72
C ILE A 208 31.27 -18.94 5.97
N ARG A 209 30.99 -17.73 6.45
CA ARG A 209 31.21 -17.38 7.87
C ARG A 209 29.85 -16.98 8.45
N ILE A 210 29.44 -17.77 9.43
CA ILE A 210 28.28 -17.49 10.27
C ILE A 210 28.82 -16.78 11.50
N ASP A 211 28.62 -15.48 11.60
CA ASP A 211 28.84 -14.75 12.84
C ASP A 211 27.49 -14.57 13.55
N PHE A 212 27.28 -15.35 14.58
CA PHE A 212 26.24 -15.10 15.57
C PHE A 212 26.74 -14.00 16.50
N ALA A 213 26.18 -12.81 16.45
CA ALA A 213 26.26 -11.84 17.52
C ALA A 213 24.98 -11.91 18.35
N LEU A 214 25.12 -12.47 19.55
CA LEU A 214 24.21 -12.33 20.68
C LEU A 214 24.30 -10.88 21.18
N VAL A 215 23.20 -10.15 21.24
CA VAL A 215 22.65 -9.45 22.42
C VAL A 215 21.17 -9.15 22.12
#